data_968a837664f0652656daa6367603a053
#
_entry.id   968a837664f0652656daa6367603a053
#
_cell.length_a   1.000
_cell.length_b   1.000
_cell.length_c   1.000
_cell.angle_alpha   90.00
_cell.angle_beta   90.00
_cell.angle_gamma   90.00
#
_symmetry.space_group_name_H-M   'P 1'
#
loop_
_entity.id
_entity.type
_entity.pdbx_description
1 polymer ?
#
loop_
_entity_poly.entity_id
_entity_poly.type
_entity_poly.pdbx_seq_one_letter_code
_entity_poly.pdbx_strand_id
1 'polypeptide(L)'
;MEKSETIGKLTLALSKVQAQLRPAKENSKNPFFKSSYADLGSVWDSVRKLLADNELSIIQMPTDIGGLTTILSHSSGEFISSTMYIPSKEDAHGVGSAISYARRYALASFVGVVTGDDDGNGAVKGNTTTTRKSTSKPKLSDNQYKAMVKAIEDGKGAVVQQKMSGYTLTKSQEENLGKFIKIANTLS
;
A
#
# COMPACT_ATOMS: atom_id res chain seq x y z
N MET A 1 -18.88 -1.37 -9.87
CA MET A 1 -18.26 -2.14 -10.97
C MET A 1 -19.31 -2.28 -12.07
N GLU A 2 -18.95 -1.90 -13.28
CA GLU A 2 -19.80 -2.03 -14.47
C GLU A 2 -19.10 -2.93 -15.49
N LYS A 3 -19.86 -3.56 -16.36
CA LYS A 3 -19.34 -4.40 -17.42
C LYS A 3 -20.28 -4.41 -18.62
N SER A 4 -19.77 -4.75 -19.81
CA SER A 4 -20.58 -5.08 -20.99
C SER A 4 -21.43 -6.33 -20.74
N GLU A 5 -22.45 -6.54 -21.57
CA GLU A 5 -23.35 -7.70 -21.48
C GLU A 5 -22.59 -9.01 -21.51
N THR A 6 -21.62 -9.13 -22.41
CA THR A 6 -20.67 -10.25 -22.49
C THR A 6 -19.27 -9.79 -22.17
N ILE A 7 -18.43 -10.69 -21.66
CA ILE A 7 -17.00 -10.45 -21.35
C ILE A 7 -16.10 -11.61 -21.80
N GLY A 8 -16.62 -12.51 -22.64
CA GLY A 8 -15.90 -13.75 -23.01
C GLY A 8 -14.61 -13.49 -23.78
N LYS A 9 -14.63 -12.58 -24.74
CA LYS A 9 -13.43 -12.22 -25.52
C LYS A 9 -12.42 -11.48 -24.67
N LEU A 10 -12.89 -10.53 -23.85
CA LEU A 10 -12.05 -9.78 -22.91
C LEU A 10 -11.35 -10.72 -21.92
N THR A 11 -12.07 -11.65 -21.31
CA THR A 11 -11.50 -12.58 -20.33
C THR A 11 -10.53 -13.56 -20.99
N LEU A 12 -10.80 -14.02 -22.22
CA LEU A 12 -9.86 -14.85 -22.97
C LEU A 12 -8.58 -14.08 -23.29
N ALA A 13 -8.68 -12.81 -23.74
CA ALA A 13 -7.53 -11.97 -24.01
C ALA A 13 -6.72 -11.69 -22.71
N LEU A 14 -7.41 -11.36 -21.61
CA LEU A 14 -6.78 -11.13 -20.32
C LEU A 14 -6.05 -12.37 -19.80
N SER A 15 -6.61 -13.56 -19.96
CA SER A 15 -5.94 -14.81 -19.54
C SER A 15 -4.63 -15.05 -20.28
N LYS A 16 -4.55 -14.68 -21.58
CA LYS A 16 -3.30 -14.75 -22.36
C LYS A 16 -2.25 -13.75 -21.88
N VAL A 17 -2.68 -12.54 -21.48
CA VAL A 17 -1.81 -11.54 -20.84
C VAL A 17 -1.27 -12.11 -19.54
N GLN A 18 -2.16 -12.58 -18.65
CA GLN A 18 -1.79 -13.09 -17.32
C GLN A 18 -0.84 -14.29 -17.37
N ALA A 19 -0.98 -15.17 -18.38
CA ALA A 19 -0.04 -16.28 -18.58
C ALA A 19 1.40 -15.84 -18.90
N GLN A 20 1.61 -14.61 -19.36
CA GLN A 20 2.90 -14.06 -19.75
C GLN A 20 3.42 -12.97 -18.79
N LEU A 21 2.59 -12.56 -17.82
CA LEU A 21 2.97 -11.53 -16.85
C LEU A 21 4.21 -11.94 -16.06
N ARG A 22 5.06 -10.96 -15.85
CA ARG A 22 6.18 -11.03 -14.89
C ARG A 22 5.97 -9.97 -13.82
N PRO A 23 6.45 -10.21 -12.60
CA PRO A 23 6.42 -9.20 -11.55
C PRO A 23 7.02 -7.88 -12.05
N ALA A 24 6.38 -6.76 -11.71
CA ALA A 24 6.92 -5.44 -12.03
C ALA A 24 8.25 -5.21 -11.29
N LYS A 25 9.22 -4.60 -11.98
CA LYS A 25 10.54 -4.33 -11.38
C LYS A 25 10.44 -3.27 -10.30
N GLU A 26 11.02 -3.54 -9.15
CA GLU A 26 11.19 -2.56 -8.07
C GLU A 26 12.27 -1.54 -8.46
N ASN A 27 11.87 -0.38 -8.91
CA ASN A 27 12.76 0.69 -9.40
C ASN A 27 12.77 1.94 -8.52
N SER A 28 11.89 2.02 -7.54
CA SER A 28 11.76 3.16 -6.64
C SER A 28 11.95 2.74 -5.18
N LYS A 29 12.47 3.67 -4.35
CA LYS A 29 12.68 3.45 -2.91
C LYS A 29 11.69 4.26 -2.10
N ASN A 30 11.05 3.63 -1.13
CA ASN A 30 10.26 4.32 -0.14
C ASN A 30 11.19 4.82 0.99
N PRO A 31 11.39 6.15 1.15
CA PRO A 31 12.32 6.69 2.15
C PRO A 31 11.86 6.42 3.59
N PHE A 32 10.56 6.24 3.83
CA PHE A 32 10.01 6.00 5.17
C PHE A 32 10.15 4.55 5.61
N PHE A 33 9.95 3.60 4.68
CA PHE A 33 9.98 2.17 5.01
C PHE A 33 11.26 1.48 4.57
N LYS A 34 12.19 2.20 3.91
CA LYS A 34 13.45 1.65 3.35
C LYS A 34 13.23 0.42 2.46
N SER A 35 12.03 0.29 1.88
CA SER A 35 11.64 -0.77 0.96
C SER A 35 11.71 -0.28 -0.49
N SER A 36 11.97 -1.19 -1.41
CA SER A 36 11.81 -0.93 -2.84
C SER A 36 10.37 -1.21 -3.24
N TYR A 37 9.89 -0.53 -4.27
CA TYR A 37 8.59 -0.80 -4.86
C TYR A 37 8.61 -0.53 -6.37
N ALA A 38 7.68 -1.16 -7.09
CA ALA A 38 7.45 -0.87 -8.49
C ALA A 38 6.60 0.41 -8.62
N ASP A 39 7.12 1.46 -9.22
CA ASP A 39 6.34 2.67 -9.51
C ASP A 39 5.33 2.45 -10.65
N LEU A 40 4.50 3.47 -10.94
CA LEU A 40 3.50 3.40 -11.98
C LEU A 40 4.12 3.09 -13.36
N GLY A 41 5.28 3.67 -13.66
CA GLY A 41 5.99 3.43 -14.92
C GLY A 41 6.41 1.97 -15.05
N SER A 42 6.97 1.40 -14.00
CA SER A 42 7.42 0.00 -13.97
C SER A 42 6.25 -0.98 -14.11
N VAL A 43 5.11 -0.71 -13.47
CA VAL A 43 3.89 -1.52 -13.64
C VAL A 43 3.37 -1.40 -15.07
N TRP A 44 3.32 -0.18 -15.63
CA TRP A 44 2.88 0.05 -17.01
C TRP A 44 3.78 -0.66 -18.03
N ASP A 45 5.09 -0.58 -17.87
CA ASP A 45 6.05 -1.22 -18.75
C ASP A 45 5.94 -2.76 -18.75
N SER A 46 5.55 -3.35 -17.61
CA SER A 46 5.35 -4.80 -17.51
C SER A 46 4.13 -5.31 -18.29
N VAL A 47 3.13 -4.45 -18.56
CA VAL A 47 1.84 -4.86 -19.15
C VAL A 47 1.58 -4.30 -20.54
N ARG A 48 2.08 -3.09 -20.88
CA ARG A 48 1.64 -2.34 -22.07
C ARG A 48 1.73 -3.12 -23.37
N LYS A 49 2.84 -3.85 -23.58
CA LYS A 49 3.02 -4.64 -24.79
C LYS A 49 2.08 -5.84 -24.81
N LEU A 50 1.94 -6.55 -23.70
CA LEU A 50 1.08 -7.72 -23.57
C LEU A 50 -0.40 -7.35 -23.78
N LEU A 51 -0.83 -6.20 -23.25
CA LEU A 51 -2.18 -5.68 -23.48
C LEU A 51 -2.41 -5.40 -24.98
N ALA A 52 -1.51 -4.65 -25.61
CA ALA A 52 -1.61 -4.30 -27.02
C ALA A 52 -1.63 -5.54 -27.95
N ASP A 53 -0.74 -6.51 -27.69
CA ASP A 53 -0.65 -7.76 -28.45
C ASP A 53 -1.93 -8.62 -28.33
N ASN A 54 -2.76 -8.38 -27.31
CA ASN A 54 -4.02 -9.07 -27.04
C ASN A 54 -5.25 -8.17 -27.20
N GLU A 55 -5.13 -7.07 -27.93
CA GLU A 55 -6.23 -6.15 -28.24
C GLU A 55 -6.94 -5.58 -27.01
N LEU A 56 -6.22 -5.46 -25.89
CA LEU A 56 -6.71 -4.89 -24.65
C LEU A 56 -6.17 -3.48 -24.46
N SER A 57 -6.99 -2.61 -23.87
CA SER A 57 -6.59 -1.27 -23.46
C SER A 57 -7.06 -0.95 -22.03
N ILE A 58 -6.28 -0.11 -21.35
CA ILE A 58 -6.62 0.46 -20.02
C ILE A 58 -6.84 1.95 -20.17
N ILE A 59 -7.98 2.41 -19.68
CA ILE A 59 -8.32 3.84 -19.56
C ILE A 59 -8.48 4.18 -18.11
N GLN A 60 -7.81 5.24 -17.64
CA GLN A 60 -7.87 5.70 -16.24
C GLN A 60 -8.20 7.18 -16.21
N MET A 61 -9.35 7.54 -15.63
CA MET A 61 -9.87 8.90 -15.57
C MET A 61 -10.19 9.29 -14.12
N PRO A 62 -9.61 10.39 -13.60
CA PRO A 62 -10.12 11.00 -12.37
C PRO A 62 -11.58 11.44 -12.55
N THR A 63 -12.36 11.33 -11.48
CA THR A 63 -13.75 11.78 -11.45
C THR A 63 -13.88 13.06 -10.63
N ASP A 64 -14.89 13.85 -10.90
CA ASP A 64 -15.25 15.08 -10.18
C ASP A 64 -15.64 14.85 -8.72
N ILE A 65 -16.04 13.62 -8.37
CA ILE A 65 -16.39 13.22 -7.00
C ILE A 65 -15.21 12.63 -6.21
N GLY A 66 -13.97 12.84 -6.65
CA GLY A 66 -12.78 12.39 -5.93
C GLY A 66 -12.49 10.90 -6.09
N GLY A 67 -12.72 10.34 -7.26
CA GLY A 67 -12.40 8.95 -7.59
C GLY A 67 -11.46 8.81 -8.79
N LEU A 68 -11.06 7.57 -9.06
CA LEU A 68 -10.38 7.14 -10.28
C LEU A 68 -11.17 6.00 -10.91
N THR A 69 -11.80 6.26 -12.05
CA THR A 69 -12.40 5.20 -12.85
C THR A 69 -11.34 4.55 -13.72
N THR A 70 -11.24 3.23 -13.63
CA THR A 70 -10.39 2.40 -14.48
C THR A 70 -11.27 1.49 -15.32
N ILE A 71 -11.02 1.46 -16.62
CA ILE A 71 -11.72 0.63 -17.60
C ILE A 71 -10.70 -0.28 -18.28
N LEU A 72 -10.92 -1.57 -18.24
CA LEU A 72 -10.25 -2.54 -19.11
C LEU A 72 -11.20 -2.86 -20.26
N SER A 73 -10.79 -2.61 -21.49
CA SER A 73 -11.60 -2.85 -22.69
C SER A 73 -10.86 -3.69 -23.70
N HIS A 74 -11.63 -4.44 -24.50
CA HIS A 74 -11.16 -5.25 -25.62
C HIS A 74 -11.68 -4.67 -26.94
N SER A 75 -10.99 -4.90 -28.03
CA SER A 75 -11.36 -4.41 -29.39
C SER A 75 -12.78 -4.82 -29.84
N SER A 76 -13.33 -5.90 -29.26
CA SER A 76 -14.72 -6.33 -29.52
C SER A 76 -15.79 -5.42 -28.93
N GLY A 77 -15.43 -4.39 -28.14
CA GLY A 77 -16.35 -3.56 -27.37
C GLY A 77 -16.68 -4.10 -25.98
N GLU A 78 -16.18 -5.28 -25.60
CA GLU A 78 -16.33 -5.80 -24.24
C GLU A 78 -15.46 -5.02 -23.27
N PHE A 79 -16.01 -4.72 -22.09
CA PHE A 79 -15.30 -3.97 -21.05
C PHE A 79 -15.71 -4.38 -19.64
N ILE A 80 -14.82 -4.06 -18.70
CA ILE A 80 -15.08 -4.06 -17.25
C ILE A 80 -14.57 -2.73 -16.71
N SER A 81 -15.34 -2.09 -15.84
CA SER A 81 -14.92 -0.85 -15.16
C SER A 81 -15.15 -0.89 -13.66
N SER A 82 -14.33 -0.15 -12.94
CA SER A 82 -14.51 0.09 -11.51
C SER A 82 -13.95 1.46 -11.15
N THR A 83 -14.55 2.09 -10.14
CA THR A 83 -14.07 3.35 -9.58
C THR A 83 -13.55 3.11 -8.17
N MET A 84 -12.31 3.54 -7.92
CA MET A 84 -11.75 3.57 -6.57
C MET A 84 -11.73 5.00 -6.04
N TYR A 85 -11.90 5.15 -4.73
CA TYR A 85 -11.80 6.43 -4.06
C TYR A 85 -10.34 6.90 -3.99
N ILE A 86 -10.10 8.19 -4.26
CA ILE A 86 -8.82 8.85 -4.04
C ILE A 86 -8.96 9.73 -2.80
N PRO A 87 -8.17 9.48 -1.73
CA PRO A 87 -8.21 10.32 -0.53
C PRO A 87 -7.93 11.78 -0.86
N SER A 88 -8.78 12.68 -0.37
CA SER A 88 -8.60 14.13 -0.53
C SER A 88 -7.27 14.58 0.06
N LYS A 89 -6.60 15.51 -0.63
CA LYS A 89 -5.37 16.20 -0.19
C LYS A 89 -5.57 17.70 -0.34
N GLU A 90 -4.97 18.46 0.56
CA GLU A 90 -5.15 19.92 0.61
C GLU A 90 -4.30 20.67 -0.42
N ASP A 91 -3.19 20.07 -0.86
CA ASP A 91 -2.25 20.69 -1.78
C ASP A 91 -2.19 19.95 -3.13
N ALA A 92 -1.88 20.70 -4.20
CA ALA A 92 -1.83 20.17 -5.56
C ALA A 92 -0.80 19.04 -5.75
N HIS A 93 0.33 19.08 -5.03
CA HIS A 93 1.35 18.03 -5.07
C HIS A 93 0.81 16.74 -4.45
N GLY A 94 0.14 16.82 -3.31
CA GLY A 94 -0.53 15.70 -2.65
C GLY A 94 -1.62 15.08 -3.52
N VAL A 95 -2.42 15.91 -4.24
CA VAL A 95 -3.42 15.44 -5.20
C VAL A 95 -2.76 14.65 -6.34
N GLY A 96 -1.72 15.20 -6.97
CA GLY A 96 -1.00 14.53 -8.04
C GLY A 96 -0.38 13.19 -7.60
N SER A 97 0.20 13.17 -6.40
CA SER A 97 0.76 11.97 -5.78
C SER A 97 -0.33 10.92 -5.51
N ALA A 98 -1.49 11.31 -4.96
CA ALA A 98 -2.60 10.42 -4.68
C ALA A 98 -3.19 9.80 -5.96
N ILE A 99 -3.31 10.59 -7.03
CA ILE A 99 -3.74 10.10 -8.36
C ILE A 99 -2.74 9.08 -8.91
N SER A 100 -1.45 9.38 -8.86
CA SER A 100 -0.40 8.45 -9.34
C SER A 100 -0.41 7.14 -8.58
N TYR A 101 -0.59 7.21 -7.28
CA TYR A 101 -0.74 6.05 -6.39
C TYR A 101 -1.98 5.22 -6.75
N ALA A 102 -3.15 5.87 -6.88
CA ALA A 102 -4.40 5.22 -7.26
C ALA A 102 -4.29 4.53 -8.63
N ARG A 103 -3.69 5.21 -9.63
CA ARG A 103 -3.47 4.65 -10.96
C ARG A 103 -2.62 3.39 -10.93
N ARG A 104 -1.56 3.37 -10.15
CA ARG A 104 -0.67 2.22 -10.00
C ARG A 104 -1.42 1.01 -9.44
N TYR A 105 -2.13 1.18 -8.33
CA TYR A 105 -2.88 0.09 -7.71
C TYR A 105 -4.05 -0.40 -8.55
N ALA A 106 -4.80 0.52 -9.16
CA ALA A 106 -5.89 0.14 -10.04
C ALA A 106 -5.39 -0.64 -11.27
N LEU A 107 -4.30 -0.19 -11.91
CA LEU A 107 -3.69 -0.89 -13.04
C LEU A 107 -3.23 -2.30 -12.64
N ALA A 108 -2.46 -2.42 -11.57
CA ALA A 108 -1.95 -3.71 -11.08
C ALA A 108 -3.11 -4.68 -10.76
N SER A 109 -4.14 -4.20 -10.06
CA SER A 109 -5.31 -5.00 -9.68
C SER A 109 -6.14 -5.47 -10.87
N PHE A 110 -6.36 -4.62 -11.89
CA PHE A 110 -7.16 -4.98 -13.07
C PHE A 110 -6.50 -6.05 -13.94
N VAL A 111 -5.17 -6.00 -14.05
CA VAL A 111 -4.42 -6.93 -14.92
C VAL A 111 -3.88 -8.12 -14.13
N GLY A 112 -3.75 -8.01 -12.82
CA GLY A 112 -3.19 -9.05 -11.95
C GLY A 112 -1.66 -9.02 -11.89
N VAL A 113 -1.06 -7.82 -11.99
CA VAL A 113 0.39 -7.65 -11.82
C VAL A 113 0.76 -7.76 -10.35
N VAL A 114 1.70 -8.65 -10.04
CA VAL A 114 2.28 -8.75 -8.70
C VAL A 114 3.34 -7.66 -8.54
N THR A 115 3.21 -6.86 -7.49
CA THR A 115 4.20 -5.86 -7.07
C THR A 115 4.83 -6.31 -5.76
N GLY A 116 6.11 -5.99 -5.52
CA GLY A 116 6.82 -6.44 -4.31
C GLY A 116 6.23 -5.93 -2.99
N ASP A 117 5.33 -4.95 -3.04
CA ASP A 117 4.60 -4.39 -1.90
C ASP A 117 3.22 -5.04 -1.66
N ASP A 118 2.79 -5.99 -2.50
CA ASP A 118 1.49 -6.67 -2.36
C ASP A 118 1.42 -7.58 -1.11
N ASP A 119 2.55 -8.11 -0.66
CA ASP A 119 2.59 -9.06 0.45
C ASP A 119 2.60 -8.41 1.85
N GLY A 120 2.62 -7.09 1.95
CA GLY A 120 2.82 -6.40 3.23
C GLY A 120 4.16 -6.74 3.92
N ASN A 121 4.98 -7.56 3.29
CA ASN A 121 6.20 -8.18 3.82
C ASN A 121 7.48 -7.40 3.47
N GLY A 122 7.38 -6.24 2.82
CA GLY A 122 8.54 -5.39 2.51
C GLY A 122 9.31 -4.89 3.74
N ALA A 123 8.86 -5.21 4.94
CA ALA A 123 9.51 -4.83 6.20
C ALA A 123 10.40 -5.92 6.81
N VAL A 124 10.47 -7.13 6.21
CA VAL A 124 11.26 -8.24 6.81
C VAL A 124 12.12 -8.93 5.76
N LYS A 125 13.26 -8.34 5.39
CA LYS A 125 14.40 -9.12 4.88
C LYS A 125 15.26 -9.57 6.05
N GLY A 126 15.09 -10.82 6.42
CA GLY A 126 15.90 -11.51 7.40
C GLY A 126 15.47 -12.97 7.54
N ASN A 127 16.11 -13.84 6.72
CA ASN A 127 16.19 -15.29 6.84
C ASN A 127 14.92 -16.17 6.76
N THR A 128 14.96 -17.01 5.73
CA THR A 128 14.25 -18.30 5.58
C THR A 128 14.05 -19.06 6.92
N THR A 129 12.82 -19.41 7.24
CA THR A 129 12.38 -20.81 7.42
C THR A 129 10.90 -20.83 7.86
N THR A 130 10.15 -21.67 7.19
CA THR A 130 8.83 -22.23 7.48
C THR A 130 8.28 -22.06 8.91
N THR A 131 6.97 -21.78 8.97
CA THR A 131 5.97 -22.22 9.96
C THR A 131 5.64 -21.31 11.15
N ARG A 132 4.31 -21.16 11.30
CA ARG A 132 3.51 -20.79 12.48
C ARG A 132 3.30 -19.31 12.76
N LYS A 133 2.04 -18.89 12.51
CA LYS A 133 1.40 -17.73 13.13
C LYS A 133 1.78 -17.64 14.62
N SER A 134 2.71 -16.75 14.95
CA SER A 134 3.01 -16.37 16.32
C SER A 134 2.28 -15.05 16.59
N THR A 135 1.43 -15.04 17.58
CA THR A 135 0.72 -13.89 18.15
C THR A 135 1.64 -13.02 19.01
N SER A 136 2.86 -12.70 18.55
CA SER A 136 3.77 -11.83 19.29
C SER A 136 3.62 -10.38 18.85
N LYS A 137 3.44 -9.50 19.83
CA LYS A 137 3.38 -8.03 19.63
C LYS A 137 4.67 -7.53 18.97
N PRO A 138 4.61 -6.53 18.06
CA PRO A 138 5.80 -5.97 17.42
C PRO A 138 6.73 -5.33 18.45
N LYS A 139 8.05 -5.44 18.25
CA LYS A 139 9.03 -4.77 19.11
C LYS A 139 8.97 -3.26 18.90
N LEU A 140 9.03 -2.49 19.99
CA LEU A 140 9.08 -1.03 19.94
C LEU A 140 10.42 -0.55 19.33
N SER A 141 10.36 0.19 18.21
CA SER A 141 11.56 0.76 17.59
C SER A 141 12.02 2.02 18.32
N ASP A 142 13.31 2.39 18.17
CA ASP A 142 13.88 3.57 18.80
C ASP A 142 13.17 4.88 18.41
N ASN A 143 12.71 5.00 17.17
CA ASN A 143 11.96 6.17 16.71
C ASN A 143 10.57 6.24 17.37
N GLN A 144 9.89 5.10 17.52
CA GLN A 144 8.61 5.02 18.23
C GLN A 144 8.78 5.29 19.71
N TYR A 145 9.87 4.80 20.32
CA TYR A 145 10.21 5.08 21.71
C TYR A 145 10.42 6.58 21.93
N LYS A 146 11.23 7.27 21.11
CA LYS A 146 11.43 8.72 21.18
C LYS A 146 10.13 9.50 21.01
N ALA A 147 9.26 9.07 20.10
CA ALA A 147 7.95 9.69 19.90
C ALA A 147 7.03 9.51 21.13
N MET A 148 7.10 8.36 21.81
CA MET A 148 6.36 8.13 23.05
C MET A 148 6.88 9.01 24.20
N VAL A 149 8.20 9.15 24.37
CA VAL A 149 8.79 10.04 25.36
C VAL A 149 8.32 11.48 25.15
N LYS A 150 8.42 11.99 23.92
CA LYS A 150 7.94 13.33 23.58
C LYS A 150 6.44 13.51 23.85
N ALA A 151 5.62 12.50 23.55
CA ALA A 151 4.18 12.56 23.83
C ALA A 151 3.87 12.59 25.34
N ILE A 152 4.72 11.99 26.18
CA ILE A 152 4.59 12.10 27.66
C ILE A 152 4.95 13.51 28.12
N GLU A 153 6.02 14.09 27.57
CA GLU A 153 6.42 15.50 27.84
C GLU A 153 5.31 16.48 27.42
N ASP A 154 4.58 16.19 26.35
CA ASP A 154 3.42 16.95 25.85
C ASP A 154 2.12 16.68 26.67
N GLY A 155 2.18 16.04 27.84
CA GLY A 155 1.04 15.78 28.74
C GLY A 155 0.13 14.61 28.30
N LYS A 156 0.54 13.79 27.32
CA LYS A 156 -0.26 12.67 26.78
C LYS A 156 0.10 11.31 27.39
N GLY A 157 0.51 11.27 28.66
CA GLY A 157 0.97 10.06 29.35
C GLY A 157 -0.05 8.90 29.33
N ALA A 158 -1.34 9.18 29.54
CA ALA A 158 -2.40 8.17 29.51
C ALA A 158 -2.55 7.49 28.14
N VAL A 159 -2.42 8.26 27.05
CA VAL A 159 -2.47 7.73 25.68
C VAL A 159 -1.26 6.84 25.37
N VAL A 160 -0.09 7.22 25.89
CA VAL A 160 1.14 6.42 25.74
C VAL A 160 1.02 5.11 26.51
N GLN A 161 0.50 5.14 27.73
CA GLN A 161 0.29 3.95 28.55
C GLN A 161 -0.61 2.92 27.85
N GLN A 162 -1.68 3.38 27.21
CA GLN A 162 -2.55 2.50 26.42
C GLN A 162 -1.83 1.94 25.19
N LYS A 163 -1.04 2.74 24.48
CA LYS A 163 -0.28 2.32 23.30
C LYS A 163 0.85 1.33 23.62
N MET A 164 1.48 1.41 24.77
CA MET A 164 2.53 0.49 25.22
C MET A 164 2.06 -0.96 25.19
N SER A 165 0.79 -1.23 25.51
CA SER A 165 0.21 -2.57 25.51
C SER A 165 0.21 -3.26 24.13
N GLY A 166 0.35 -2.48 23.04
CA GLY A 166 0.41 -2.99 21.66
C GLY A 166 1.82 -3.43 21.20
N TYR A 167 2.86 -3.17 22.00
CA TYR A 167 4.24 -3.46 21.63
C TYR A 167 4.93 -4.40 22.62
N THR A 168 5.98 -5.09 22.14
CA THR A 168 6.95 -5.78 23.01
C THR A 168 8.06 -4.79 23.31
N LEU A 169 8.18 -4.40 24.59
CA LEU A 169 9.19 -3.47 25.10
C LEU A 169 10.38 -4.24 25.66
N THR A 170 11.56 -3.63 25.59
CA THR A 170 12.71 -4.07 26.40
C THR A 170 12.50 -3.65 27.86
N LYS A 171 13.09 -4.35 28.81
CA LYS A 171 13.01 -3.97 30.24
C LYS A 171 13.37 -2.50 30.48
N SER A 172 14.42 -2.02 29.81
CA SER A 172 14.86 -0.62 29.91
C SER A 172 13.83 0.38 29.35
N GLN A 173 13.20 0.06 28.20
CA GLN A 173 12.15 0.90 27.62
C GLN A 173 10.90 0.95 28.50
N GLU A 174 10.49 -0.17 29.06
CA GLU A 174 9.33 -0.26 29.95
C GLU A 174 9.54 0.53 31.25
N GLU A 175 10.68 0.35 31.91
CA GLU A 175 11.04 1.06 33.13
C GLU A 175 11.12 2.58 32.92
N ASN A 176 11.77 3.01 31.84
CA ASN A 176 11.95 4.42 31.54
C ASN A 176 10.61 5.12 31.19
N LEU A 177 9.79 4.51 30.31
CA LEU A 177 8.47 5.06 29.97
C LEU A 177 7.57 5.11 31.24
N GLY A 178 7.61 4.07 32.08
CA GLY A 178 6.88 4.05 33.34
C GLY A 178 7.29 5.16 34.31
N LYS A 179 8.60 5.47 34.41
CA LYS A 179 9.11 6.59 35.20
C LYS A 179 8.63 7.93 34.63
N PHE A 180 8.75 8.15 33.33
CA PHE A 180 8.29 9.39 32.69
C PHE A 180 6.79 9.64 32.89
N ILE A 181 5.96 8.59 32.74
CA ILE A 181 4.50 8.70 32.96
C ILE A 181 4.20 9.07 34.42
N LYS A 182 4.90 8.46 35.42
CA LYS A 182 4.70 8.78 36.83
C LYS A 182 5.07 10.23 37.13
N ILE A 183 6.20 10.72 36.61
CA ILE A 183 6.64 12.10 36.78
C ILE A 183 5.64 13.07 36.16
N ALA A 184 5.16 12.81 34.94
CA ALA A 184 4.17 13.65 34.26
C ALA A 184 2.85 13.74 35.04
N ASN A 185 2.39 12.62 35.63
CA ASN A 185 1.16 12.59 36.45
C ASN A 185 1.31 13.25 37.83
N THR A 186 2.53 13.49 38.30
CA THR A 186 2.78 14.17 39.61
C THR A 186 2.88 15.69 39.43
N LEU A 187 3.11 16.17 38.22
CA LEU A 187 3.25 17.59 37.87
C LEU A 187 1.96 18.20 37.27
N SER A 188 0.91 17.40 37.11
CA SER A 188 -0.45 17.80 36.67
C SER A 188 -1.39 17.91 37.86
#